data_cc371272add458460d449c51c3ea5483
#
_entry.id   cc371272add458460d449c51c3ea5483
#
_cell.length_a   1.000
_cell.length_b   1.000
_cell.length_c   1.000
_cell.angle_alpha   90.00
_cell.angle_beta   90.00
_cell.angle_gamma   90.00
#
_symmetry.space_group_name_H-M   'P 1'
#
loop_
_entity.id
_entity.type
_entity.pdbx_description
1 polymer ?
#
loop_
_entity_poly.entity_id
_entity_poly.type
_entity_poly.pdbx_seq_one_letter_code
_entity_poly.pdbx_strand_id
1 'polypeptide(L)'
;MNHLGDYDVIVIGAGHAGIEAAHAAATLGARTAVFTMSLDAIGNMPCNPSIGGTAKGTLVRELDALGGVMGLAADATYLQSRMLNKGKGPAVHALRVQTDRKRYHEYMKHALELTPGLAIHQAEVVSIETENG
;
A
#
# COMPACT_ATOMS: atom_id res chain seq x y z
N MET A 1 10.72 -14.40 -25.37
CA MET A 1 10.11 -13.94 -24.10
C MET A 1 11.22 -13.74 -23.09
N ASN A 2 11.32 -12.57 -22.48
CA ASN A 2 12.31 -12.37 -21.41
C ASN A 2 11.73 -12.90 -20.10
N HIS A 3 12.38 -13.92 -19.53
CA HIS A 3 12.05 -14.43 -18.20
C HIS A 3 12.50 -13.41 -17.15
N LEU A 4 11.56 -12.91 -16.34
CA LEU A 4 11.83 -11.89 -15.32
C LEU A 4 12.20 -12.48 -13.95
N GLY A 5 12.13 -13.80 -13.81
CA GLY A 5 12.47 -14.52 -12.58
C GLY A 5 11.36 -15.44 -12.11
N ASP A 6 11.67 -16.22 -11.08
CA ASP A 6 10.73 -17.10 -10.39
C ASP A 6 10.40 -16.49 -9.03
N TYR A 7 9.12 -16.41 -8.73
CA TYR A 7 8.60 -15.80 -7.52
C TYR A 7 7.63 -16.75 -6.83
N ASP A 8 7.58 -16.68 -5.51
CA ASP A 8 6.64 -17.45 -4.70
C ASP A 8 5.28 -16.73 -4.65
N VAL A 9 5.31 -15.38 -4.75
CA VAL A 9 4.12 -14.52 -4.77
C VAL A 9 4.28 -13.45 -5.86
N ILE A 10 3.25 -13.29 -6.67
CA ILE A 10 3.14 -12.21 -7.65
C ILE A 10 1.92 -11.36 -7.32
N VAL A 11 2.14 -10.05 -7.19
CA VAL A 11 1.10 -9.06 -6.94
C VAL A 11 0.90 -8.22 -8.19
N ILE A 12 -0.34 -8.14 -8.67
CA ILE A 12 -0.71 -7.36 -9.85
C ILE A 12 -1.38 -6.08 -9.40
N GLY A 13 -0.69 -4.95 -9.66
CA GLY A 13 -1.13 -3.61 -9.28
C GLY A 13 -0.50 -3.12 -7.97
N ALA A 14 0.10 -1.92 -8.02
CA ALA A 14 0.73 -1.25 -6.88
C ALA A 14 -0.15 -0.12 -6.29
N GLY A 15 -1.45 -0.35 -6.20
CA GLY A 15 -2.34 0.43 -5.35
C GLY A 15 -2.14 0.09 -3.87
N HIS A 16 -2.91 0.70 -2.96
CA HIS A 16 -2.73 0.48 -1.53
C HIS A 16 -2.78 -0.99 -1.12
N ALA A 17 -3.77 -1.75 -1.62
CA ALA A 17 -3.89 -3.18 -1.32
C ALA A 17 -2.71 -3.99 -1.86
N GLY A 18 -2.24 -3.68 -3.09
CA GLY A 18 -1.09 -4.36 -3.68
C GLY A 18 0.21 -4.07 -2.96
N ILE A 19 0.42 -2.84 -2.52
CA ILE A 19 1.60 -2.46 -1.71
C ILE A 19 1.64 -3.28 -0.42
N GLU A 20 0.54 -3.30 0.32
CA GLU A 20 0.47 -4.03 1.59
C GLU A 20 0.61 -5.54 1.40
N ALA A 21 0.00 -6.10 0.36
CA ALA A 21 0.15 -7.52 0.03
C ALA A 21 1.60 -7.89 -0.33
N ALA A 22 2.24 -7.08 -1.18
CA ALA A 22 3.62 -7.32 -1.60
C ALA A 22 4.61 -7.17 -0.43
N HIS A 23 4.44 -6.11 0.37
CA HIS A 23 5.25 -5.88 1.57
C HIS A 23 5.10 -7.02 2.58
N ALA A 24 3.88 -7.43 2.88
CA ALA A 24 3.61 -8.53 3.81
C ALA A 24 4.21 -9.85 3.32
N ALA A 25 4.00 -10.22 2.05
CA ALA A 25 4.55 -11.45 1.49
C ALA A 25 6.09 -11.49 1.56
N ALA A 26 6.74 -10.41 1.16
CA ALA A 26 8.19 -10.30 1.20
C ALA A 26 8.74 -10.31 2.64
N THR A 27 8.07 -9.60 3.57
CA THR A 27 8.44 -9.57 4.99
C THR A 27 8.33 -10.97 5.65
N LEU A 28 7.39 -11.79 5.18
CA LEU A 28 7.26 -13.20 5.61
C LEU A 28 8.29 -14.13 4.96
N GLY A 29 9.17 -13.60 4.11
CA GLY A 29 10.28 -14.33 3.50
C GLY A 29 9.97 -14.93 2.12
N ALA A 30 8.82 -14.65 1.53
CA ALA A 30 8.50 -15.08 0.17
C ALA A 30 9.26 -14.22 -0.86
N ARG A 31 9.80 -14.85 -1.90
CA ARG A 31 10.32 -14.13 -3.08
C ARG A 31 9.12 -13.52 -3.81
N THR A 32 9.00 -12.21 -3.74
CA THR A 32 7.79 -11.50 -4.18
C THR A 32 8.09 -10.58 -5.34
N ALA A 33 7.19 -10.52 -6.31
CA ALA A 33 7.19 -9.48 -7.35
C ALA A 33 5.90 -8.70 -7.34
N VAL A 34 5.99 -7.38 -7.55
CA VAL A 34 4.83 -6.53 -7.83
C VAL A 34 4.94 -5.95 -9.24
N PHE A 35 3.87 -6.11 -10.01
CA PHE A 35 3.75 -5.56 -11.36
C PHE A 35 2.83 -4.35 -11.35
N THR A 36 3.28 -3.25 -11.95
CA THR A 36 2.48 -2.03 -12.09
C THR A 36 2.67 -1.42 -13.47
N MET A 37 1.64 -0.83 -14.04
CA MET A 37 1.72 -0.14 -15.33
C MET A 37 2.59 1.12 -15.26
N SER A 38 2.71 1.74 -14.08
CA SER A 38 3.53 2.94 -13.89
C SER A 38 4.12 2.96 -12.48
N LEU A 39 5.42 3.15 -12.39
CA LEU A 39 6.12 3.36 -11.12
C LEU A 39 5.71 4.66 -10.43
N ASP A 40 5.26 5.66 -11.21
CA ASP A 40 4.80 6.94 -10.69
C ASP A 40 3.36 6.87 -10.14
N ALA A 41 2.68 5.73 -10.33
CA ALA A 41 1.33 5.50 -9.79
C ALA A 41 1.31 4.64 -8.51
N ILE A 42 2.47 4.24 -7.99
CA ILE A 42 2.57 3.46 -6.74
C ILE A 42 1.96 4.27 -5.59
N GLY A 43 0.99 3.69 -4.87
CA GLY A 43 0.33 4.35 -3.75
C GLY A 43 -0.43 5.63 -4.11
N ASN A 44 -0.83 5.77 -5.37
CA ASN A 44 -1.52 6.98 -5.83
C ASN A 44 -2.85 7.20 -5.08
N MET A 45 -3.07 8.46 -4.69
CA MET A 45 -4.32 8.93 -4.07
C MET A 45 -5.03 9.89 -5.04
N PRO A 46 -5.83 9.39 -6.00
CA PRO A 46 -6.36 10.22 -7.10
C PRO A 46 -7.35 11.28 -6.65
N CYS A 47 -8.06 11.04 -5.56
CA CYS A 47 -9.08 11.97 -5.04
C CYS A 47 -8.52 12.85 -3.92
N ASN A 48 -9.02 12.67 -2.70
CA ASN A 48 -8.50 13.36 -1.52
C ASN A 48 -7.32 12.57 -0.93
N PRO A 49 -6.13 13.17 -0.82
CA PRO A 49 -4.98 12.51 -0.23
C PRO A 49 -5.16 12.41 1.29
N SER A 50 -6.02 11.53 1.74
CA SER A 50 -6.31 11.34 3.16
C SER A 50 -6.44 9.87 3.54
N ILE A 51 -5.88 9.55 4.71
CA ILE A 51 -5.91 8.24 5.34
C ILE A 51 -6.80 8.31 6.58
N GLY A 52 -7.60 7.27 6.82
CA GLY A 52 -8.50 7.22 7.95
C GLY A 52 -9.89 7.77 7.66
N GLY A 53 -10.55 8.27 8.71
CA GLY A 53 -11.97 8.64 8.71
C GLY A 53 -12.85 7.52 9.26
N THR A 54 -14.18 7.73 9.26
CA THR A 54 -15.17 6.76 9.74
C THR A 54 -15.00 5.43 9.00
N ALA A 55 -14.93 4.31 9.67
CA ALA A 55 -14.63 2.97 9.20
C ALA A 55 -13.18 2.76 8.66
N LYS A 56 -12.67 3.61 7.76
CA LYS A 56 -11.30 3.47 7.23
C LYS A 56 -10.22 3.56 8.32
N GLY A 57 -10.42 4.42 9.33
CA GLY A 57 -9.47 4.55 10.43
C GLY A 57 -9.29 3.27 11.24
N THR A 58 -10.34 2.48 11.41
CA THR A 58 -10.26 1.17 12.07
C THR A 58 -9.44 0.19 11.24
N LEU A 59 -9.72 0.08 9.94
CA LEU A 59 -8.96 -0.80 9.04
C LEU A 59 -7.48 -0.44 8.96
N VAL A 60 -7.14 0.85 8.94
CA VAL A 60 -5.74 1.30 8.92
C VAL A 60 -5.02 0.88 10.21
N ARG A 61 -5.68 0.98 11.37
CA ARG A 61 -5.10 0.55 12.66
C ARG A 61 -4.91 -0.96 12.74
N GLU A 62 -5.85 -1.73 12.22
CA GLU A 62 -5.72 -3.19 12.13
C GLU A 62 -4.55 -3.58 11.21
N LEU A 63 -4.44 -2.91 10.07
CA LEU A 63 -3.34 -3.09 9.13
C LEU A 63 -1.99 -2.73 9.76
N ASP A 64 -1.91 -1.60 10.46
CA ASP A 64 -0.71 -1.16 11.19
C ASP A 64 -0.29 -2.17 12.26
N ALA A 65 -1.26 -2.69 13.02
CA ALA A 65 -1.01 -3.74 14.03
C ALA A 65 -0.47 -5.05 13.43
N LEU A 66 -0.73 -5.31 12.16
CA LEU A 66 -0.20 -6.45 11.40
C LEU A 66 1.14 -6.15 10.70
N GLY A 67 1.71 -4.97 10.90
CA GLY A 67 2.98 -4.56 10.30
C GLY A 67 2.85 -3.92 8.92
N GLY A 68 1.69 -3.40 8.56
CA GLY A 68 1.47 -2.67 7.30
C GLY A 68 2.18 -1.31 7.27
N VAL A 69 2.41 -0.79 6.08
CA VAL A 69 3.17 0.45 5.87
C VAL A 69 2.32 1.71 5.74
N MET A 70 1.01 1.58 5.55
CA MET A 70 0.11 2.72 5.31
C MET A 70 0.07 3.71 6.48
N GLY A 71 0.04 3.22 7.72
CA GLY A 71 0.05 4.05 8.92
C GLY A 71 1.34 4.86 9.02
N LEU A 72 2.48 4.20 8.83
CA LEU A 72 3.81 4.84 8.85
C LEU A 72 3.95 5.89 7.75
N ALA A 73 3.49 5.58 6.54
CA ALA A 73 3.49 6.53 5.43
C ALA A 73 2.61 7.75 5.70
N ALA A 74 1.43 7.54 6.30
CA ALA A 74 0.53 8.62 6.69
C ALA A 74 1.19 9.54 7.74
N ASP A 75 1.85 8.97 8.75
CA ASP A 75 2.54 9.72 9.80
C ASP A 75 3.76 10.49 9.26
N ALA A 76 4.49 9.91 8.31
CA ALA A 76 5.66 10.55 7.70
C ALA A 76 5.30 11.72 6.75
N THR A 77 4.08 11.73 6.22
CA THR A 77 3.70 12.64 5.13
C THR A 77 2.45 13.48 5.42
N TYR A 78 1.97 13.48 6.67
CA TYR A 78 0.78 14.21 7.04
C TYR A 78 0.96 15.74 6.92
N LEU A 79 -0.10 16.40 6.50
CA LEU A 79 -0.24 17.84 6.48
C LEU A 79 -1.17 18.31 7.59
N GLN A 80 -2.22 17.54 7.86
CA GLN A 80 -3.21 17.82 8.89
C GLN A 80 -3.79 16.53 9.45
N SER A 81 -3.95 16.49 10.76
CA SER A 81 -4.64 15.41 11.48
C SER A 81 -5.86 15.97 12.18
N ARG A 82 -7.02 15.34 11.99
CA ARG A 82 -8.28 15.81 12.58
C ARG A 82 -9.12 14.64 13.10
N MET A 83 -9.59 14.76 14.33
CA MET A 83 -10.61 13.85 14.88
C MET A 83 -11.99 14.26 14.36
N LEU A 84 -12.65 13.35 13.64
CA LEU A 84 -14.02 13.51 13.16
C LEU A 84 -15.03 13.03 14.23
N ASN A 85 -16.28 13.48 14.09
CA ASN A 85 -17.42 13.05 14.90
C ASN A 85 -17.31 13.33 16.41
N LYS A 86 -16.51 14.31 16.83
CA LYS A 86 -16.33 14.65 18.25
C LYS A 86 -17.65 14.93 19.00
N GLY A 87 -18.66 15.46 18.31
CA GLY A 87 -19.99 15.74 18.90
C GLY A 87 -20.94 14.53 18.93
N LYS A 88 -20.54 13.36 18.41
CA LYS A 88 -21.41 12.18 18.29
C LYS A 88 -21.10 11.06 19.26
N GLY A 89 -20.19 11.30 20.20
CA GLY A 89 -19.77 10.34 21.21
C GLY A 89 -18.49 9.55 20.84
N PRO A 90 -17.79 9.00 21.84
CA PRO A 90 -16.47 8.38 21.68
C PRO A 90 -16.45 7.18 20.73
N ALA A 91 -17.53 6.42 20.67
CA ALA A 91 -17.63 5.20 19.87
C ALA A 91 -17.49 5.45 18.35
N VAL A 92 -17.78 6.67 17.89
CA VAL A 92 -17.70 7.05 16.47
C VAL A 92 -16.60 8.08 16.18
N HIS A 93 -15.74 8.34 17.15
CA HIS A 93 -14.55 9.17 16.92
C HIS A 93 -13.65 8.49 15.88
N ALA A 94 -13.29 9.22 14.84
CA ALA A 94 -12.50 8.69 13.77
C ALA A 94 -11.38 9.68 13.38
N LEU A 95 -10.14 9.22 13.44
CA LEU A 95 -9.00 10.01 13.02
C LEU A 95 -8.95 10.04 11.49
N ARG A 96 -8.80 11.23 10.92
CA ARG A 96 -8.52 11.46 9.51
C ARG A 96 -7.25 12.27 9.37
N VAL A 97 -6.32 11.73 8.61
CA VAL A 97 -5.03 12.36 8.30
C VAL A 97 -5.01 12.76 6.84
N GLN A 98 -4.79 14.04 6.57
CA GLN A 98 -4.54 14.53 5.23
C GLN A 98 -3.04 14.49 4.99
N THR A 99 -2.62 13.90 3.87
CA THR A 99 -1.22 13.68 3.51
C THR A 99 -0.81 14.52 2.30
N ASP A 100 0.48 14.79 2.19
CA ASP A 100 1.07 15.28 0.94
C ASP A 100 1.10 14.11 -0.05
N ARG A 101 0.36 14.25 -1.17
CA ARG A 101 0.21 13.18 -2.17
C ARG A 101 1.54 12.74 -2.75
N LYS A 102 2.42 13.68 -3.08
CA LYS A 102 3.71 13.39 -3.72
C LYS A 102 4.64 12.70 -2.72
N ARG A 103 4.78 13.25 -1.53
CA ARG A 103 5.60 12.65 -0.47
C ARG A 103 5.10 11.28 -0.05
N TYR A 104 3.78 11.07 -0.01
CA TYR A 104 3.19 9.76 0.28
C TYR A 104 3.54 8.73 -0.80
N HIS A 105 3.39 9.08 -2.08
CA HIS A 105 3.82 8.24 -3.19
C HIS A 105 5.31 7.89 -3.09
N GLU A 106 6.16 8.89 -2.90
CA GLU A 106 7.62 8.71 -2.76
C GLU A 106 7.95 7.78 -1.57
N TYR A 107 7.29 7.97 -0.43
CA TYR A 107 7.46 7.11 0.74
C TYR A 107 7.07 5.66 0.45
N MET A 108 5.89 5.43 -0.15
CA MET A 108 5.40 4.10 -0.46
C MET A 108 6.29 3.37 -1.48
N LYS A 109 6.72 4.07 -2.52
CA LYS A 109 7.65 3.54 -3.51
C LYS A 109 8.96 3.14 -2.84
N HIS A 110 9.54 4.01 -2.05
CA HIS A 110 10.78 3.76 -1.33
C HIS A 110 10.67 2.60 -0.34
N ALA A 111 9.56 2.50 0.37
CA ALA A 111 9.30 1.38 1.28
C ALA A 111 9.32 0.03 0.56
N LEU A 112 8.70 -0.05 -0.63
CA LEU A 112 8.75 -1.27 -1.45
C LEU A 112 10.17 -1.56 -1.97
N GLU A 113 10.88 -0.53 -2.46
CA GLU A 113 12.24 -0.66 -2.99
C GLU A 113 13.24 -1.16 -1.92
N LEU A 114 13.03 -0.80 -0.66
CA LEU A 114 13.86 -1.24 0.46
C LEU A 114 13.44 -2.57 1.07
N THR A 115 12.30 -3.13 0.67
CA THR A 115 11.82 -4.41 1.23
C THR A 115 12.64 -5.57 0.66
N PRO A 116 13.41 -6.31 1.49
CA PRO A 116 14.19 -7.44 1.01
C PRO A 116 13.30 -8.53 0.38
N GLY A 117 13.76 -9.12 -0.71
CA GLY A 117 13.01 -10.17 -1.41
C GLY A 117 11.85 -9.69 -2.27
N LEU A 118 11.66 -8.38 -2.41
CA LEU A 118 10.64 -7.77 -3.26
C LEU A 118 11.25 -7.17 -4.53
N ALA A 119 10.75 -7.59 -5.68
CA ALA A 119 11.06 -7.01 -6.99
C ALA A 119 9.88 -6.17 -7.50
N ILE A 120 10.17 -5.01 -8.07
CA ILE A 120 9.16 -4.13 -8.66
C ILE A 120 9.37 -4.07 -10.17
N HIS A 121 8.32 -4.40 -10.92
CA HIS A 121 8.35 -4.40 -12.39
C HIS A 121 7.32 -3.44 -12.96
N GLN A 122 7.78 -2.55 -13.84
CA GLN A 122 6.86 -1.74 -14.65
C GLN A 122 6.49 -2.53 -15.89
N ALA A 123 5.29 -3.10 -15.88
CA ALA A 123 4.75 -3.87 -16.99
C ALA A 123 3.23 -3.96 -16.92
N GLU A 124 2.60 -4.19 -18.07
CA GLU A 124 1.19 -4.58 -18.16
C GLU A 124 1.09 -6.11 -18.12
N VAL A 125 0.27 -6.63 -17.22
CA VAL A 125 -0.06 -8.06 -17.16
C VAL A 125 -1.27 -8.30 -18.07
N VAL A 126 -1.07 -9.03 -19.14
CA VAL A 126 -2.11 -9.27 -20.18
C VAL A 126 -2.79 -10.62 -20.03
N SER A 127 -2.16 -11.60 -19.40
CA SER A 127 -2.74 -12.92 -19.15
C SER A 127 -2.10 -13.58 -17.94
N ILE A 128 -2.83 -14.50 -17.33
CA ILE A 128 -2.35 -15.45 -16.34
C ILE A 128 -2.63 -16.83 -16.91
N GLU A 129 -1.59 -17.65 -17.01
CA GLU A 129 -1.68 -19.01 -17.48
C GLU A 129 -1.36 -19.96 -16.33
N THR A 130 -2.08 -21.06 -16.23
CA THR A 130 -1.87 -22.07 -15.19
C THR A 130 -1.53 -23.40 -15.86
N GLU A 131 -0.62 -24.15 -15.22
CA GLU A 131 -0.33 -25.53 -15.60
C GLU A 131 -0.92 -26.46 -14.53
N ASN A 132 -1.69 -27.46 -14.98
CA ASN A 132 -2.27 -28.51 -14.11
C ASN A 132 -3.30 -28.05 -13.07
N GLY A 133 -4.02 -26.95 -13.30
CA GLY A 133 -5.06 -26.53 -12.38
C GLY A 133 -5.84 -25.31 -12.85
#